data_2cbd9106ccd432780efdfc326caaa6f5
#
_entry.id   2cbd9106ccd432780efdfc326caaa6f5
#
_cell.length_a   1.000
_cell.length_b   1.000
_cell.length_c   1.000
_cell.angle_alpha   90.00
_cell.angle_beta   90.00
_cell.angle_gamma   90.00
#
_symmetry.space_group_name_H-M   'P 1'
#
loop_
_entity.id
_entity.type
_entity.pdbx_description
1 polymer ?
#
loop_
_entity_poly.entity_id
_entity_poly.type
_entity_poly.pdbx_seq_one_letter_code
_entity_poly.pdbx_strand_id
1 'polypeptide(L)'
;MTQPTSAATERSILIYANIYSDELLIVQNGAIATVTFDRQQVMNAFDRAQRLRLIQALDELDKDDSVRVIVFTGRGRAFCAGQDQHESAAMDAASSASRIDDYMTLYRKIRGMSKPLVARINGVAAGAGLQLALMCDLRIGSTLARLGMTELKVGSVAVVGSALLLPIIGEAAMRRLVLLAEVLNAADSLQLGLLHEVLPEAQLDSRIDAIAAQLADHPPLPLALTKRWWSRMSEELFEQSALAASQAHAENFASGNYSAGAQRFTRRSKA
;
A
#
# COMPACT_ATOMS: atom_id res chain seq x y z
N MET A 1 -35.88 -40.38 -8.38
CA MET A 1 -34.93 -39.82 -7.41
C MET A 1 -33.67 -39.44 -8.20
N THR A 2 -33.64 -38.24 -8.70
CA THR A 2 -32.47 -37.66 -9.42
C THR A 2 -31.81 -36.69 -8.47
N GLN A 3 -30.55 -36.97 -8.11
CA GLN A 3 -29.70 -36.07 -7.30
C GLN A 3 -29.41 -34.79 -8.09
N PRO A 4 -29.38 -33.61 -7.46
CA PRO A 4 -28.90 -32.41 -8.11
C PRO A 4 -27.37 -32.46 -8.14
N THR A 5 -26.84 -32.43 -9.34
CA THR A 5 -25.40 -32.20 -9.62
C THR A 5 -25.00 -30.83 -9.11
N SER A 6 -24.10 -30.81 -8.15
CA SER A 6 -23.38 -29.63 -7.69
C SER A 6 -22.59 -29.04 -8.85
N ALA A 7 -23.10 -27.97 -9.46
CA ALA A 7 -22.30 -27.09 -10.32
C ALA A 7 -21.37 -26.31 -9.40
N ALA A 8 -20.14 -26.81 -9.21
CA ALA A 8 -19.05 -26.04 -8.70
C ALA A 8 -18.84 -24.85 -9.68
N THR A 9 -19.13 -23.66 -9.21
CA THR A 9 -18.89 -22.42 -9.96
C THR A 9 -17.40 -22.36 -10.24
N GLU A 10 -16.99 -22.66 -11.49
CA GLU A 10 -15.63 -22.42 -11.96
C GLU A 10 -15.37 -20.92 -11.82
N ARG A 11 -14.57 -20.55 -10.83
CA ARG A 11 -14.06 -19.20 -10.69
C ARG A 11 -13.15 -18.94 -11.88
N SER A 12 -13.60 -18.12 -12.82
CA SER A 12 -12.77 -17.70 -13.95
C SER A 12 -11.64 -16.82 -13.39
N ILE A 13 -10.47 -17.40 -13.24
CA ILE A 13 -9.24 -16.70 -12.87
C ILE A 13 -8.73 -16.05 -14.16
N LEU A 14 -9.08 -14.79 -14.39
CA LEU A 14 -8.44 -13.96 -15.40
C LEU A 14 -7.07 -13.54 -14.85
N ILE A 15 -6.04 -14.06 -15.48
CA ILE A 15 -4.66 -13.77 -15.12
C ILE A 15 -4.17 -12.69 -16.08
N TYR A 16 -3.76 -11.52 -15.61
CA TYR A 16 -3.11 -10.47 -16.41
C TYR A 16 -1.67 -10.90 -16.73
N ALA A 17 -1.52 -11.71 -17.79
CA ALA A 17 -0.31 -12.47 -18.10
C ALA A 17 0.97 -11.64 -18.32
N ASN A 18 0.86 -10.35 -18.61
CA ASN A 18 2.01 -9.49 -18.92
C ASN A 18 2.59 -8.73 -17.71
N ILE A 19 1.92 -8.75 -16.54
CA ILE A 19 2.33 -8.01 -15.34
C ILE A 19 2.93 -8.93 -14.28
N TYR A 20 2.89 -10.25 -14.53
CA TYR A 20 3.33 -11.25 -13.56
C TYR A 20 4.82 -11.27 -13.31
N SER A 21 5.12 -11.26 -12.06
CA SER A 21 6.23 -12.01 -11.48
C SER A 21 5.64 -12.87 -10.37
N ASP A 22 6.37 -13.90 -9.95
CA ASP A 22 6.01 -14.68 -8.75
C ASP A 22 5.86 -13.81 -7.49
N GLU A 23 6.17 -12.51 -7.57
CA GLU A 23 6.20 -11.55 -6.46
C GLU A 23 5.04 -10.55 -6.43
N LEU A 24 4.27 -10.40 -7.53
CA LEU A 24 3.06 -9.56 -7.62
C LEU A 24 1.97 -10.35 -8.35
N LEU A 25 1.01 -10.85 -7.60
CA LEU A 25 -0.08 -11.67 -8.12
C LEU A 25 -1.34 -10.83 -8.28
N ILE A 26 -2.02 -10.95 -9.42
CA ILE A 26 -3.31 -10.29 -9.64
C ILE A 26 -4.32 -11.37 -10.01
N VAL A 27 -5.35 -11.50 -9.18
CA VAL A 27 -6.46 -12.44 -9.39
C VAL A 27 -7.74 -11.66 -9.49
N GLN A 28 -8.47 -11.83 -10.59
CA GLN A 28 -9.80 -11.27 -10.74
C GLN A 28 -10.86 -12.34 -10.47
N ASN A 29 -11.82 -12.00 -9.61
CA ASN A 29 -13.01 -12.81 -9.35
C ASN A 29 -14.25 -11.94 -9.58
N GLY A 30 -14.92 -12.15 -10.70
CA GLY A 30 -16.00 -11.26 -11.14
C GLY A 30 -15.52 -9.82 -11.32
N ALA A 31 -16.14 -8.89 -10.63
CA ALA A 31 -15.82 -7.46 -10.70
C ALA A 31 -14.70 -7.00 -9.73
N ILE A 32 -14.09 -7.92 -8.98
CA ILE A 32 -13.10 -7.62 -7.95
C ILE A 32 -11.74 -8.13 -8.38
N ALA A 33 -10.76 -7.24 -8.47
CA ALA A 33 -9.35 -7.59 -8.69
C ALA A 33 -8.58 -7.53 -7.36
N THR A 34 -7.91 -8.62 -7.00
CA THR A 34 -7.04 -8.68 -5.83
C THR A 34 -5.58 -8.63 -6.26
N VAL A 35 -4.87 -7.62 -5.81
CA VAL A 35 -3.43 -7.41 -6.00
C VAL A 35 -2.72 -7.89 -4.74
N THR A 36 -1.95 -8.97 -4.86
CA THR A 36 -1.23 -9.60 -3.73
C THR A 36 0.26 -9.41 -3.88
N PHE A 37 0.89 -8.78 -2.88
CA PHE A 37 2.35 -8.70 -2.75
C PHE A 37 2.87 -10.04 -2.23
N ASP A 38 3.81 -10.67 -2.93
CA ASP A 38 4.34 -12.00 -2.59
C ASP A 38 5.87 -12.06 -2.60
N ARG A 39 6.50 -11.16 -1.85
CA ARG A 39 7.93 -11.19 -1.51
C ARG A 39 8.11 -11.47 -0.02
N GLN A 40 7.62 -12.62 0.44
CA GLN A 40 7.52 -12.95 1.87
C GLN A 40 8.88 -12.92 2.58
N GLN A 41 9.97 -13.26 1.89
CA GLN A 41 11.34 -13.28 2.40
C GLN A 41 11.84 -11.90 2.87
N VAL A 42 11.27 -10.81 2.31
CA VAL A 42 11.53 -9.43 2.69
C VAL A 42 10.27 -8.73 3.22
N MET A 43 9.29 -9.49 3.71
CA MET A 43 8.03 -8.98 4.25
C MET A 43 7.28 -8.09 3.23
N ASN A 44 7.28 -8.48 1.97
CA ASN A 44 6.62 -7.79 0.86
C ASN A 44 7.15 -6.35 0.64
N ALA A 45 8.40 -6.07 0.98
CA ALA A 45 9.02 -4.77 0.76
C ALA A 45 9.13 -4.46 -0.74
N PHE A 46 8.98 -3.18 -1.11
CA PHE A 46 9.06 -2.71 -2.48
C PHE A 46 10.49 -2.46 -2.92
N ASP A 47 10.94 -3.16 -3.94
CA ASP A 47 12.05 -2.75 -4.79
C ASP A 47 11.54 -1.97 -6.03
N ARG A 48 12.46 -1.53 -6.88
CA ARG A 48 12.12 -0.79 -8.10
C ARG A 48 11.24 -1.62 -9.04
N ALA A 49 11.56 -2.89 -9.22
CA ALA A 49 10.81 -3.75 -10.12
C ALA A 49 9.35 -3.88 -9.68
N GLN A 50 9.10 -4.06 -8.38
CA GLN A 50 7.75 -4.09 -7.85
C GLN A 50 6.99 -2.75 -8.00
N ARG A 51 7.67 -1.61 -7.75
CA ARG A 51 7.05 -0.30 -7.95
C ARG A 51 6.58 -0.10 -9.38
N LEU A 52 7.43 -0.39 -10.36
CA LEU A 52 7.11 -0.23 -11.78
C LEU A 52 6.00 -1.20 -12.24
N ARG A 53 6.04 -2.45 -11.79
CA ARG A 53 4.98 -3.43 -12.08
C ARG A 53 3.64 -3.00 -11.49
N LEU A 54 3.64 -2.48 -10.26
CA LEU A 54 2.41 -2.00 -9.62
C LEU A 54 1.83 -0.80 -10.38
N ILE A 55 2.65 0.13 -10.85
CA ILE A 55 2.20 1.26 -11.70
C ILE A 55 1.52 0.73 -12.96
N GLN A 56 2.17 -0.21 -13.67
CA GLN A 56 1.59 -0.81 -14.87
C GLN A 56 0.29 -1.56 -14.56
N ALA A 57 0.27 -2.36 -13.49
CA ALA A 57 -0.92 -3.10 -13.06
C ALA A 57 -2.11 -2.17 -12.80
N LEU A 58 -1.87 -1.05 -12.11
CA LEU A 58 -2.91 -0.07 -11.82
C LEU A 58 -3.42 0.62 -13.09
N ASP A 59 -2.54 0.86 -14.09
CA ASP A 59 -2.96 1.40 -15.37
C ASP A 59 -3.90 0.46 -16.12
N GLU A 60 -3.62 -0.84 -16.11
CA GLU A 60 -4.44 -1.85 -16.78
C GLU A 60 -5.76 -2.06 -16.02
N LEU A 61 -5.70 -2.21 -14.69
CA LEU A 61 -6.88 -2.40 -13.86
C LEU A 61 -7.84 -1.20 -13.91
N ASP A 62 -7.33 0.04 -14.04
CA ASP A 62 -8.19 1.23 -14.12
C ASP A 62 -8.92 1.32 -15.47
N LYS A 63 -8.31 0.80 -16.55
CA LYS A 63 -8.88 0.78 -17.89
C LYS A 63 -9.84 -0.39 -18.14
N ASP A 64 -9.76 -1.45 -17.35
CA ASP A 64 -10.59 -2.64 -17.53
C ASP A 64 -11.99 -2.44 -16.95
N ASP A 65 -12.99 -2.22 -17.79
CA ASP A 65 -14.38 -1.98 -17.39
C ASP A 65 -15.02 -3.17 -16.63
N SER A 66 -14.46 -4.37 -16.75
CA SER A 66 -14.90 -5.54 -15.99
C SER A 66 -14.48 -5.49 -14.53
N VAL A 67 -13.43 -4.72 -14.18
CA VAL A 67 -12.97 -4.50 -12.82
C VAL A 67 -13.71 -3.30 -12.22
N ARG A 68 -14.29 -3.49 -11.05
CA ARG A 68 -15.06 -2.47 -10.33
C ARG A 68 -14.40 -2.07 -9.01
N VAL A 69 -13.68 -2.97 -8.37
CA VAL A 69 -13.01 -2.76 -7.08
C VAL A 69 -11.64 -3.42 -7.12
N ILE A 70 -10.66 -2.78 -6.50
CA ILE A 70 -9.30 -3.32 -6.36
C ILE A 70 -9.01 -3.51 -4.87
N VAL A 71 -8.60 -4.72 -4.51
CA VAL A 71 -8.18 -5.09 -3.16
C VAL A 71 -6.66 -5.29 -3.14
N PHE A 72 -5.95 -4.59 -2.25
CA PHE A 72 -4.54 -4.84 -1.99
C PHE A 72 -4.37 -5.72 -0.75
N THR A 73 -3.46 -6.68 -0.83
CA THR A 73 -3.07 -7.50 0.32
C THR A 73 -1.63 -7.98 0.18
N GLY A 74 -1.07 -8.55 1.25
CA GLY A 74 0.23 -9.23 1.23
C GLY A 74 0.08 -10.71 1.55
N ARG A 75 0.92 -11.55 0.97
CA ARG A 75 1.02 -12.95 1.37
C ARG A 75 1.87 -13.09 2.63
N GLY A 76 1.52 -14.04 3.49
CA GLY A 76 2.25 -14.34 4.73
C GLY A 76 1.99 -13.31 5.83
N ARG A 77 3.03 -12.96 6.61
CA ARG A 77 2.92 -12.18 7.86
C ARG A 77 2.88 -10.66 7.68
N ALA A 78 2.97 -10.16 6.47
CA ALA A 78 3.00 -8.72 6.20
C ALA A 78 2.07 -8.35 5.06
N PHE A 79 1.45 -7.19 5.17
CA PHE A 79 0.90 -6.46 4.04
C PHE A 79 2.05 -5.96 3.16
N CYS A 80 2.85 -5.03 3.67
CA CYS A 80 4.07 -4.54 3.03
C CYS A 80 4.94 -3.80 4.06
N ALA A 81 6.21 -4.18 4.18
CA ALA A 81 7.16 -3.56 5.11
C ALA A 81 7.80 -2.25 4.58
N GLY A 82 7.39 -1.78 3.41
CA GLY A 82 7.86 -0.53 2.83
C GLY A 82 9.00 -0.69 1.83
N GLN A 83 9.97 0.22 1.84
CA GLN A 83 11.12 0.20 0.93
C GLN A 83 12.06 -0.97 1.23
N ASP A 84 12.50 -1.67 0.20
CA ASP A 84 13.50 -2.74 0.32
C ASP A 84 14.85 -2.15 0.75
N GLN A 85 15.34 -2.57 1.92
CA GLN A 85 16.57 -2.05 2.50
C GLN A 85 17.84 -2.63 1.85
N HIS A 86 17.74 -3.76 1.15
CA HIS A 86 18.85 -4.28 0.34
C HIS A 86 19.05 -3.39 -0.90
N GLU A 87 17.97 -3.01 -1.58
CA GLU A 87 18.03 -2.02 -2.65
C GLU A 87 18.60 -0.70 -2.13
N SER A 88 18.10 -0.21 -0.97
CA SER A 88 18.55 1.05 -0.37
C SER A 88 20.03 1.08 -0.04
N ALA A 89 20.60 -0.03 0.42
CA ALA A 89 22.01 -0.14 0.78
C ALA A 89 22.95 -0.10 -0.45
N ALA A 90 22.44 -0.40 -1.64
CA ALA A 90 23.18 -0.44 -2.90
C ALA A 90 22.99 0.84 -3.75
N MET A 91 22.17 1.81 -3.30
CA MET A 91 21.87 3.03 -4.07
C MET A 91 23.03 4.00 -4.14
N ASP A 92 23.18 4.62 -5.31
CA ASP A 92 23.90 5.87 -5.52
C ASP A 92 22.92 7.07 -5.55
N ALA A 93 23.43 8.27 -5.80
CA ALA A 93 22.62 9.50 -5.82
C ALA A 93 21.55 9.48 -6.93
N ALA A 94 21.89 8.97 -8.12
CA ALA A 94 20.98 8.92 -9.25
C ALA A 94 19.83 7.93 -9.00
N SER A 95 20.12 6.73 -8.51
CA SER A 95 19.11 5.72 -8.17
C SER A 95 18.26 6.14 -6.97
N SER A 96 18.83 6.89 -6.00
CA SER A 96 18.07 7.47 -4.90
C SER A 96 17.05 8.50 -5.38
N ALA A 97 17.42 9.39 -6.31
CA ALA A 97 16.49 10.35 -6.92
C ALA A 97 15.40 9.63 -7.72
N SER A 98 15.78 8.72 -8.62
CA SER A 98 14.85 7.91 -9.42
C SER A 98 13.86 7.14 -8.57
N ARG A 99 14.27 6.63 -7.40
CA ARG A 99 13.37 5.97 -6.45
C ARG A 99 12.24 6.88 -5.99
N ILE A 100 12.54 8.13 -5.66
CA ILE A 100 11.52 9.10 -5.21
C ILE A 100 10.56 9.40 -6.36
N ASP A 101 11.06 9.59 -7.58
CA ASP A 101 10.22 9.81 -8.76
C ASP A 101 9.30 8.61 -9.03
N ASP A 102 9.81 7.38 -8.92
CA ASP A 102 9.01 6.16 -9.04
C ASP A 102 7.89 6.12 -7.99
N TYR A 103 8.19 6.47 -6.71
CA TYR A 103 7.16 6.54 -5.66
C TYR A 103 6.13 7.62 -5.92
N MET A 104 6.54 8.81 -6.34
CA MET A 104 5.59 9.89 -6.62
C MET A 104 4.70 9.54 -7.82
N THR A 105 5.23 8.87 -8.83
CA THR A 105 4.46 8.33 -9.95
C THR A 105 3.43 7.31 -9.47
N LEU A 106 3.85 6.34 -8.64
CA LEU A 106 2.95 5.36 -8.06
C LEU A 106 1.84 6.01 -7.22
N TYR A 107 2.19 6.97 -6.37
CA TYR A 107 1.24 7.62 -5.47
C TYR A 107 0.23 8.48 -6.22
N ARG A 108 0.66 9.24 -7.25
CA ARG A 108 -0.26 9.96 -8.14
C ARG A 108 -1.20 9.00 -8.85
N LYS A 109 -0.69 7.83 -9.29
CA LYS A 109 -1.51 6.80 -9.91
C LYS A 109 -2.60 6.29 -8.94
N ILE A 110 -2.23 5.90 -7.72
CA ILE A 110 -3.16 5.42 -6.70
C ILE A 110 -4.23 6.49 -6.40
N ARG A 111 -3.82 7.73 -6.18
CA ARG A 111 -4.72 8.85 -5.90
C ARG A 111 -5.67 9.18 -7.06
N GLY A 112 -5.21 8.95 -8.29
CA GLY A 112 -6.00 9.18 -9.51
C GLY A 112 -6.93 8.05 -9.91
N MET A 113 -6.91 6.90 -9.22
CA MET A 113 -7.75 5.74 -9.56
C MET A 113 -9.25 6.08 -9.50
N SER A 114 -9.96 5.72 -10.55
CA SER A 114 -11.41 5.90 -10.62
C SER A 114 -12.19 4.87 -9.80
N LYS A 115 -11.59 3.71 -9.55
CA LYS A 115 -12.17 2.55 -8.86
C LYS A 115 -11.86 2.59 -7.37
N PRO A 116 -12.75 2.07 -6.50
CA PRO A 116 -12.48 1.90 -5.08
C PRO A 116 -11.27 1.01 -4.83
N LEU A 117 -10.46 1.44 -3.85
CA LEU A 117 -9.28 0.73 -3.38
C LEU A 117 -9.49 0.29 -1.94
N VAL A 118 -9.33 -0.99 -1.66
CA VAL A 118 -9.46 -1.58 -0.32
C VAL A 118 -8.12 -2.18 0.09
N ALA A 119 -7.57 -1.77 1.23
CA ALA A 119 -6.42 -2.43 1.83
C ALA A 119 -6.88 -3.50 2.83
N ARG A 120 -6.63 -4.77 2.51
CA ARG A 120 -6.74 -5.92 3.41
C ARG A 120 -5.41 -6.10 4.13
N ILE A 121 -5.32 -5.58 5.35
CA ILE A 121 -4.07 -5.54 6.12
C ILE A 121 -3.96 -6.78 7.01
N ASN A 122 -3.32 -7.82 6.47
CA ASN A 122 -3.12 -9.12 7.11
C ASN A 122 -2.04 -9.12 8.20
N GLY A 123 -1.14 -8.13 8.22
CA GLY A 123 0.00 -8.08 9.13
C GLY A 123 0.70 -6.74 9.12
N VAL A 124 2.04 -6.74 9.00
CA VAL A 124 2.84 -5.52 9.02
C VAL A 124 2.58 -4.63 7.81
N ALA A 125 2.28 -3.36 8.06
CA ALA A 125 2.24 -2.28 7.08
C ALA A 125 3.13 -1.14 7.58
N ALA A 126 4.32 -0.95 6.99
CA ALA A 126 5.30 0.00 7.49
C ALA A 126 5.87 0.88 6.38
N GLY A 127 6.24 2.13 6.72
CA GLY A 127 6.82 3.07 5.77
C GLY A 127 5.99 3.21 4.50
N ALA A 128 6.59 3.01 3.32
CA ALA A 128 5.90 3.06 2.03
C ALA A 128 4.72 2.07 1.92
N GLY A 129 4.74 0.94 2.65
CA GLY A 129 3.62 0.01 2.73
C GLY A 129 2.42 0.60 3.48
N LEU A 130 2.66 1.31 4.59
CA LEU A 130 1.61 2.06 5.29
C LEU A 130 1.14 3.23 4.41
N GLN A 131 2.03 3.95 3.75
CA GLN A 131 1.66 5.05 2.85
C GLN A 131 0.71 4.57 1.73
N LEU A 132 0.98 3.40 1.12
CA LEU A 132 0.06 2.79 0.15
C LEU A 132 -1.30 2.49 0.78
N ALA A 133 -1.32 1.88 1.97
CA ALA A 133 -2.58 1.58 2.66
C ALA A 133 -3.37 2.85 2.99
N LEU A 134 -2.72 3.95 3.42
CA LEU A 134 -3.37 5.23 3.72
C LEU A 134 -4.01 5.90 2.50
N MET A 135 -3.51 5.62 1.30
CA MET A 135 -4.10 6.11 0.04
C MET A 135 -5.25 5.22 -0.47
N CYS A 136 -5.47 4.03 0.10
CA CYS A 136 -6.67 3.25 -0.16
C CYS A 136 -7.89 3.90 0.49
N ASP A 137 -9.06 3.76 -0.14
CA ASP A 137 -10.33 4.31 0.37
C ASP A 137 -10.72 3.64 1.69
N LEU A 138 -10.58 2.32 1.78
CA LEU A 138 -10.85 1.56 3.00
C LEU A 138 -9.63 0.74 3.43
N ARG A 139 -9.45 0.63 4.75
CA ARG A 139 -8.37 -0.16 5.39
C ARG A 139 -8.98 -1.07 6.45
N ILE A 140 -8.99 -2.37 6.18
CA ILE A 140 -9.53 -3.39 7.07
C ILE A 140 -8.35 -4.26 7.54
N GLY A 141 -8.13 -4.33 8.84
CA GLY A 141 -7.01 -5.04 9.42
C GLY A 141 -7.39 -6.32 10.12
N SER A 142 -6.48 -7.29 10.13
CA SER A 142 -6.57 -8.40 11.09
C SER A 142 -6.12 -7.94 12.48
N THR A 143 -6.43 -8.73 13.51
CA THR A 143 -5.88 -8.53 14.87
C THR A 143 -4.36 -8.62 14.93
N LEU A 144 -3.73 -9.18 13.89
CA LEU A 144 -2.28 -9.28 13.73
C LEU A 144 -1.67 -8.02 13.10
N ALA A 145 -2.47 -7.08 12.62
CA ALA A 145 -1.99 -5.88 11.93
C ALA A 145 -1.05 -5.06 12.84
N ARG A 146 0.02 -4.56 12.21
CA ARG A 146 1.05 -3.70 12.85
C ARG A 146 1.36 -2.56 11.88
N LEU A 147 1.02 -1.34 12.27
CA LEU A 147 1.12 -0.17 11.41
C LEU A 147 2.14 0.83 11.96
N GLY A 148 3.07 1.31 11.12
CA GLY A 148 4.08 2.27 11.57
C GLY A 148 4.73 3.07 10.47
N MET A 149 5.11 4.32 10.79
CA MET A 149 5.91 5.20 9.94
C MET A 149 7.37 5.13 10.42
N THR A 150 8.12 4.16 9.88
CA THR A 150 9.39 3.69 10.47
C THR A 150 10.64 4.23 9.76
N GLU A 151 10.50 5.20 8.88
CA GLU A 151 11.54 5.77 8.04
C GLU A 151 12.76 6.23 8.84
N LEU A 152 12.54 6.92 9.98
CA LEU A 152 13.63 7.44 10.80
C LEU A 152 14.52 6.34 11.39
N LYS A 153 13.98 5.12 11.63
CA LYS A 153 14.79 3.98 12.11
C LYS A 153 15.86 3.53 11.12
N VAL A 154 15.60 3.75 9.85
CA VAL A 154 16.53 3.40 8.76
C VAL A 154 17.25 4.62 8.17
N GLY A 155 17.19 5.75 8.86
CA GLY A 155 17.85 6.99 8.44
C GLY A 155 17.20 7.66 7.22
N SER A 156 15.95 7.34 6.93
CA SER A 156 15.17 7.97 5.84
C SER A 156 14.27 9.08 6.40
N VAL A 157 13.91 10.05 5.56
CA VAL A 157 12.96 11.11 5.91
C VAL A 157 11.52 10.64 5.68
N ALA A 158 10.55 11.16 6.45
CA ALA A 158 9.15 10.77 6.43
C ALA A 158 8.23 11.93 6.00
N VAL A 159 8.50 12.55 4.84
CA VAL A 159 7.78 13.74 4.38
C VAL A 159 6.37 13.39 3.90
N VAL A 160 6.25 12.57 2.84
CA VAL A 160 4.95 12.19 2.27
C VAL A 160 4.11 11.42 3.29
N GLY A 161 4.74 10.52 4.07
CA GLY A 161 4.05 9.79 5.12
C GLY A 161 3.43 10.71 6.17
N SER A 162 4.12 11.80 6.55
CA SER A 162 3.58 12.80 7.46
C SER A 162 2.36 13.53 6.85
N ALA A 163 2.44 13.91 5.58
CA ALA A 163 1.34 14.56 4.88
C ALA A 163 0.09 13.67 4.74
N LEU A 164 0.28 12.35 4.53
CA LEU A 164 -0.82 11.38 4.47
C LEU A 164 -1.44 11.11 5.84
N LEU A 165 -0.64 11.11 6.91
CA LEU A 165 -1.11 10.87 8.28
C LEU A 165 -1.89 12.06 8.83
N LEU A 166 -1.45 13.29 8.52
CA LEU A 166 -1.99 14.52 9.11
C LEU A 166 -3.52 14.63 9.07
N PRO A 167 -4.21 14.43 7.91
CA PRO A 167 -5.66 14.51 7.85
C PRO A 167 -6.40 13.37 8.55
N ILE A 168 -5.72 12.25 8.83
CA ILE A 168 -6.34 11.05 9.40
C ILE A 168 -6.25 11.06 10.92
N ILE A 169 -5.06 11.34 11.48
CA ILE A 169 -4.80 11.20 12.92
C ILE A 169 -4.49 12.53 13.62
N GLY A 170 -4.47 13.63 12.88
CA GLY A 170 -4.11 14.96 13.40
C GLY A 170 -2.62 15.12 13.67
N GLU A 171 -2.20 16.38 13.90
CA GLU A 171 -0.79 16.75 13.97
C GLU A 171 -0.06 16.12 15.17
N ALA A 172 -0.67 16.10 16.34
CA ALA A 172 -0.03 15.60 17.56
C ALA A 172 0.27 14.09 17.46
N ALA A 173 -0.70 13.30 17.01
CA ALA A 173 -0.53 11.86 16.82
C ALA A 173 0.44 11.55 15.68
N MET A 174 0.37 12.28 14.57
CA MET A 174 1.31 12.16 13.45
C MET A 174 2.75 12.42 13.90
N ARG A 175 3.01 13.53 14.60
CA ARG A 175 4.35 13.86 15.13
C ARG A 175 4.88 12.76 16.04
N ARG A 176 4.06 12.26 16.97
CA ARG A 176 4.43 11.16 17.85
C ARG A 176 4.79 9.90 17.06
N LEU A 177 3.92 9.46 16.17
CA LEU A 177 4.10 8.24 15.39
C LEU A 177 5.38 8.29 14.54
N VAL A 178 5.64 9.44 13.90
CA VAL A 178 6.81 9.63 13.03
C VAL A 178 8.10 9.78 13.84
N LEU A 179 8.13 10.67 14.85
CA LEU A 179 9.35 10.97 15.59
C LEU A 179 9.84 9.78 16.42
N LEU A 180 8.92 9.02 17.02
CA LEU A 180 9.26 7.83 17.78
C LEU A 180 9.39 6.59 16.88
N ALA A 181 9.00 6.72 15.61
CA ALA A 181 8.92 5.61 14.65
C ALA A 181 8.20 4.40 15.26
N GLU A 182 7.11 4.66 15.97
CA GLU A 182 6.29 3.65 16.65
C GLU A 182 5.67 2.69 15.63
N VAL A 183 5.42 1.46 16.11
CA VAL A 183 4.62 0.48 15.38
C VAL A 183 3.43 0.14 16.27
N LEU A 184 2.28 0.60 15.85
CA LEU A 184 1.01 0.43 16.56
C LEU A 184 0.45 -0.97 16.32
N ASN A 185 -0.21 -1.54 17.32
CA ASN A 185 -1.04 -2.74 17.14
C ASN A 185 -2.38 -2.41 16.45
N ALA A 186 -3.16 -3.43 16.14
CA ALA A 186 -4.44 -3.28 15.43
C ALA A 186 -5.46 -2.42 16.22
N ALA A 187 -5.54 -2.59 17.55
CA ALA A 187 -6.49 -1.85 18.38
C ALA A 187 -6.16 -0.36 18.44
N ASP A 188 -4.89 -0.01 18.68
CA ASP A 188 -4.42 1.38 18.69
C ASP A 188 -4.59 2.02 17.30
N SER A 189 -4.33 1.27 16.23
CA SER A 189 -4.51 1.72 14.85
C SER A 189 -5.98 2.00 14.51
N LEU A 190 -6.91 1.19 15.02
CA LEU A 190 -8.34 1.43 14.90
C LEU A 190 -8.76 2.67 15.68
N GLN A 191 -8.28 2.82 16.91
CA GLN A 191 -8.61 3.97 17.76
C GLN A 191 -8.16 5.30 17.16
N LEU A 192 -7.02 5.31 16.46
CA LEU A 192 -6.50 6.50 15.76
C LEU A 192 -7.10 6.72 14.38
N GLY A 193 -7.95 5.82 13.85
CA GLY A 193 -8.53 5.92 12.52
C GLY A 193 -7.60 5.48 11.37
N LEU A 194 -6.46 4.88 11.68
CA LEU A 194 -5.59 4.25 10.66
C LEU A 194 -6.24 3.01 10.05
N LEU A 195 -7.07 2.30 10.81
CA LEU A 195 -7.93 1.21 10.34
C LEU A 195 -9.40 1.61 10.50
N HIS A 196 -10.27 1.16 9.60
CA HIS A 196 -11.72 1.34 9.69
C HIS A 196 -12.38 0.19 10.46
N GLU A 197 -11.83 -1.01 10.32
CA GLU A 197 -12.29 -2.21 11.03
C GLU A 197 -11.09 -3.09 11.40
N VAL A 198 -11.26 -3.88 12.48
CA VAL A 198 -10.31 -4.91 12.91
C VAL A 198 -11.06 -6.19 13.18
N LEU A 199 -10.61 -7.29 12.61
CA LEU A 199 -11.26 -8.60 12.67
C LEU A 199 -10.25 -9.72 12.96
N PRO A 200 -10.68 -10.84 13.57
CA PRO A 200 -9.90 -12.07 13.54
C PRO A 200 -9.52 -12.46 12.11
N GLU A 201 -8.33 -13.01 11.91
CA GLU A 201 -7.83 -13.39 10.57
C GLU A 201 -8.83 -14.28 9.81
N ALA A 202 -9.45 -15.24 10.50
CA ALA A 202 -10.43 -16.15 9.90
C ALA A 202 -11.70 -15.46 9.35
N GLN A 203 -11.98 -14.23 9.75
CA GLN A 203 -13.15 -13.45 9.31
C GLN A 203 -12.78 -12.38 8.28
N LEU A 204 -11.48 -12.11 8.10
CA LEU A 204 -11.03 -10.98 7.29
C LEU A 204 -11.42 -11.13 5.82
N ASP A 205 -11.25 -12.32 5.22
CA ASP A 205 -11.57 -12.55 3.81
C ASP A 205 -13.04 -12.36 3.52
N SER A 206 -13.91 -12.98 4.32
CA SER A 206 -15.36 -12.87 4.13
C SER A 206 -15.86 -11.41 4.29
N ARG A 207 -15.22 -10.64 5.19
CA ARG A 207 -15.55 -9.23 5.35
C ARG A 207 -15.10 -8.38 4.17
N ILE A 208 -13.89 -8.63 3.65
CA ILE A 208 -13.36 -7.96 2.46
C ILE A 208 -14.24 -8.26 1.25
N ASP A 209 -14.64 -9.53 1.06
CA ASP A 209 -15.52 -9.92 -0.04
C ASP A 209 -16.87 -9.19 0.04
N ALA A 210 -17.47 -9.09 1.24
CA ALA A 210 -18.72 -8.37 1.45
C ALA A 210 -18.59 -6.86 1.15
N ILE A 211 -17.51 -6.21 1.61
CA ILE A 211 -17.23 -4.79 1.33
C ILE A 211 -17.02 -4.57 -0.17
N ALA A 212 -16.20 -5.40 -0.79
CA ALA A 212 -15.89 -5.27 -2.20
C ALA A 212 -17.13 -5.50 -3.09
N ALA A 213 -17.98 -6.46 -2.75
CA ALA A 213 -19.26 -6.68 -3.42
C ALA A 213 -20.18 -5.44 -3.30
N GLN A 214 -20.32 -4.88 -2.10
CA GLN A 214 -21.10 -3.65 -1.88
C GLN A 214 -20.54 -2.48 -2.71
N LEU A 215 -19.22 -2.30 -2.76
CA LEU A 215 -18.61 -1.23 -3.56
C LEU A 215 -18.79 -1.44 -5.06
N ALA A 216 -18.72 -2.69 -5.53
CA ALA A 216 -18.91 -3.04 -6.94
C ALA A 216 -20.34 -2.81 -7.43
N ASP A 217 -21.33 -2.84 -6.53
CA ASP A 217 -22.75 -2.62 -6.84
C ASP A 217 -23.08 -1.12 -7.07
N HIS A 218 -22.24 -0.20 -6.61
CA HIS A 218 -22.46 1.23 -6.85
C HIS A 218 -22.28 1.61 -8.33
N PRO A 219 -23.07 2.56 -8.86
CA PRO A 219 -22.85 3.08 -10.20
C PRO A 219 -21.43 3.65 -10.38
N PRO A 220 -20.69 3.27 -11.45
CA PRO A 220 -19.26 3.62 -11.57
C PRO A 220 -18.99 5.11 -11.69
N LEU A 221 -19.80 5.83 -12.49
CA LEU A 221 -19.56 7.25 -12.74
C LEU A 221 -19.71 8.14 -11.49
N PRO A 222 -20.81 8.06 -10.70
CA PRO A 222 -20.92 8.80 -9.45
C PRO A 222 -19.79 8.52 -8.47
N LEU A 223 -19.37 7.26 -8.35
CA LEU A 223 -18.26 6.86 -7.49
C LEU A 223 -16.93 7.47 -7.96
N ALA A 224 -16.61 7.37 -9.24
CA ALA A 224 -15.40 7.95 -9.83
C ALA A 224 -15.36 9.49 -9.68
N LEU A 225 -16.49 10.17 -9.89
CA LEU A 225 -16.59 11.63 -9.70
C LEU A 225 -16.39 12.03 -8.23
N THR A 226 -16.92 11.25 -7.30
CA THR A 226 -16.75 11.46 -5.86
C THR A 226 -15.27 11.29 -5.45
N LYS A 227 -14.61 10.20 -5.87
CA LYS A 227 -13.19 9.99 -5.61
C LYS A 227 -12.31 11.08 -6.22
N ARG A 228 -12.62 11.52 -7.44
CA ARG A 228 -11.91 12.64 -8.08
C ARG A 228 -12.00 13.92 -7.25
N TRP A 229 -13.14 14.18 -6.64
CA TRP A 229 -13.31 15.33 -5.75
C TRP A 229 -12.44 15.19 -4.49
N TRP A 230 -12.42 14.02 -3.84
CA TRP A 230 -11.58 13.78 -2.65
C TRP A 230 -10.08 13.95 -2.96
N SER A 231 -9.61 13.46 -4.11
CA SER A 231 -8.22 13.68 -4.54
C SER A 231 -7.90 15.18 -4.66
N ARG A 232 -8.81 15.98 -5.25
CA ARG A 232 -8.63 17.43 -5.39
C ARG A 232 -8.59 18.16 -4.05
N MET A 233 -9.39 17.74 -3.06
CA MET A 233 -9.41 18.36 -1.73
C MET A 233 -8.05 18.32 -1.02
N SER A 234 -7.22 17.33 -1.31
CA SER A 234 -5.91 17.12 -0.69
C SER A 234 -4.74 17.30 -1.66
N GLU A 235 -5.00 17.76 -2.88
CA GLU A 235 -3.99 17.81 -3.95
C GLU A 235 -2.84 18.74 -3.63
N GLU A 236 -3.14 19.95 -3.14
CA GLU A 236 -2.12 20.95 -2.81
C GLU A 236 -1.14 20.42 -1.74
N LEU A 237 -1.66 19.87 -0.65
CA LEU A 237 -0.83 19.29 0.41
C LEU A 237 0.02 18.14 -0.13
N PHE A 238 -0.56 17.28 -0.97
CA PHE A 238 0.15 16.15 -1.54
C PHE A 238 1.28 16.61 -2.46
N GLU A 239 1.05 17.52 -3.41
CA GLU A 239 2.09 17.98 -4.35
C GLU A 239 3.17 18.81 -3.65
N GLN A 240 2.83 19.62 -2.65
CA GLN A 240 3.82 20.28 -1.80
C GLN A 240 4.68 19.25 -1.06
N SER A 241 4.08 18.18 -0.54
CA SER A 241 4.82 17.11 0.14
C SER A 241 5.70 16.32 -0.82
N ALA A 242 5.27 16.10 -2.06
CA ALA A 242 6.04 15.42 -3.10
C ALA A 242 7.31 16.22 -3.47
N LEU A 243 7.17 17.55 -3.66
CA LEU A 243 8.30 18.44 -3.92
C LEU A 243 9.26 18.45 -2.73
N ALA A 244 8.76 18.64 -1.52
CA ALA A 244 9.56 18.64 -0.30
C ALA A 244 10.27 17.29 -0.07
N ALA A 245 9.61 16.16 -0.41
CA ALA A 245 10.22 14.85 -0.32
C ALA A 245 11.40 14.69 -1.26
N SER A 246 11.29 15.14 -2.52
CA SER A 246 12.40 15.09 -3.48
C SER A 246 13.62 15.83 -2.94
N GLN A 247 13.44 17.05 -2.44
CA GLN A 247 14.51 17.87 -1.88
C GLN A 247 15.12 17.24 -0.61
N ALA A 248 14.26 16.86 0.36
CA ALA A 248 14.71 16.30 1.63
C ALA A 248 15.42 14.95 1.46
N HIS A 249 14.97 14.10 0.54
CA HIS A 249 15.65 12.83 0.26
C HIS A 249 17.01 13.04 -0.41
N ALA A 250 17.13 14.01 -1.32
CA ALA A 250 18.42 14.36 -1.94
C ALA A 250 19.43 14.87 -0.89
N GLU A 251 19.02 15.79 -0.02
CA GLU A 251 19.83 16.29 1.09
C GLU A 251 20.23 15.18 2.06
N ASN A 252 19.25 14.36 2.48
CA ASN A 252 19.49 13.23 3.37
C ASN A 252 20.43 12.19 2.77
N PHE A 253 20.31 11.91 1.46
CA PHE A 253 21.23 11.00 0.77
C PHE A 253 22.66 11.58 0.74
N ALA A 254 22.82 12.85 0.40
CA ALA A 254 24.11 13.55 0.39
C ALA A 254 24.80 13.55 1.76
N SER A 255 24.03 13.57 2.87
CA SER A 255 24.57 13.48 4.24
C SER A 255 25.13 12.09 4.61
N GLY A 256 24.87 11.06 3.82
CA GLY A 256 25.26 9.67 4.09
C GLY A 256 24.40 8.96 5.15
N ASN A 257 23.48 9.62 5.83
CA ASN A 257 22.65 9.05 6.90
C ASN A 257 21.76 7.91 6.40
N TYR A 258 21.18 8.09 5.21
CA TYR A 258 20.32 7.07 4.61
C TYR A 258 21.09 5.78 4.29
N SER A 259 22.23 5.89 3.60
CA SER A 259 23.07 4.73 3.25
C SER A 259 23.59 4.01 4.51
N ALA A 260 24.04 4.77 5.52
CA ALA A 260 24.46 4.20 6.81
C ALA A 260 23.32 3.49 7.56
N GLY A 261 22.11 4.05 7.50
CA GLY A 261 20.91 3.46 8.10
C GLY A 261 20.52 2.14 7.43
N ALA A 262 20.44 2.11 6.10
CA ALA A 262 20.13 0.92 5.32
C ALA A 262 21.17 -0.19 5.55
N GLN A 263 22.46 0.13 5.58
CA GLN A 263 23.53 -0.84 5.86
C GLN A 263 23.43 -1.41 7.29
N ARG A 264 23.11 -0.58 8.29
CA ARG A 264 22.89 -1.08 9.67
C ARG A 264 21.71 -2.05 9.73
N PHE A 265 20.63 -1.75 9.03
CA PHE A 265 19.46 -2.63 8.97
C PHE A 265 19.80 -3.97 8.36
N THR A 266 20.47 -3.99 7.20
CA THR A 266 20.83 -5.24 6.50
C THR A 266 21.83 -6.11 7.27
N ARG A 267 22.73 -5.51 8.07
CA ARG A 267 23.62 -6.26 8.96
C ARG A 267 22.88 -6.95 10.10
N ARG A 268 21.90 -6.26 10.71
CA ARG A 268 21.10 -6.84 11.81
C ARG A 268 20.17 -7.98 11.36
N SER A 269 19.71 -7.97 10.14
CA SER A 269 18.86 -9.04 9.60
C SER A 269 19.63 -10.32 9.23
N LYS A 270 20.98 -10.27 9.23
CA LYS A 270 21.86 -11.43 8.97
C LYS A 270 22.43 -12.05 10.25
N ALA A 271 22.30 -11.39 11.39
CA ALA A 271 22.73 -11.86 12.71
C ALA A 271 21.55 -12.48 13.48
#